data_b39a6e67bd7a7727834859d0df6f8b6e
#
_entry.id   b39a6e67bd7a7727834859d0df6f8b6e
#
_cell.length_a   1.000
_cell.length_b   1.000
_cell.length_c   1.000
_cell.angle_alpha   90.00
_cell.angle_beta   90.00
_cell.angle_gamma   90.00
#
_symmetry.space_group_name_H-M   'P 1'
#
loop_
_entity.id
_entity.type
_entity.pdbx_description
1 polymer ?
#
loop_
_entity_poly.entity_id
_entity_poly.type
_entity_poly.pdbx_seq_one_letter_code
_entity_poly.pdbx_strand_id
1 'polypeptide(L)'
;MKKWVVPSICAIAMGVLSPALAGAQEVPAGYREVLTLLGRQGDFKDNVLKVNIPRNDVSVTVAGVKTPTPFGFGGWLALTKGTGMDVMMGDLVLTQEEVNPVMSALLDNGIDVTALHNHFFQDEPRMFFMHVHGHGAPMDLARKVKPALDLIGKGRSAPSPLPASAPTPPQIDTAKIAQITGHQGEQTGAVYKITVGRDDLKLTEMGAPISARMGLNTWAALVGTNENAAIAGDVAMLADEVTPVLKALRQDGLEVVALHHHMTNTQPMIFFLHYWGTGPADKLATGFKAALDQLGKAKATAGRK
;
A
#
# COMPACT_ATOMS: atom_id res chain seq x y z
N MET A 1 -0.12 37.58 71.97
CA MET A 1 0.51 36.45 71.25
C MET A 1 -0.38 36.10 70.05
N LYS A 2 -0.01 36.55 68.84
CA LYS A 2 -0.77 36.30 67.58
C LYS A 2 -0.14 35.09 66.89
N LYS A 3 -0.92 33.97 66.73
CA LYS A 3 -0.50 32.78 66.03
C LYS A 3 -0.74 33.02 64.54
N TRP A 4 0.32 32.92 63.73
CA TRP A 4 0.28 32.91 62.27
C TRP A 4 0.00 31.48 61.81
N VAL A 5 -1.06 31.31 60.99
CA VAL A 5 -1.38 30.08 60.30
C VAL A 5 -0.82 30.23 58.87
N VAL A 6 0.10 29.31 58.52
CA VAL A 6 0.66 29.22 57.13
C VAL A 6 -0.18 28.23 56.36
N PRO A 7 -0.76 28.61 55.18
CA PRO A 7 -1.45 27.60 54.36
C PRO A 7 -0.45 26.75 53.56
N SER A 8 -0.56 25.43 53.70
CA SER A 8 0.14 24.48 52.85
C SER A 8 -0.47 24.48 51.45
N ILE A 9 0.35 24.84 50.46
CA ILE A 9 -0.02 24.75 49.03
C ILE A 9 0.34 23.31 48.60
N CYS A 10 -0.67 22.47 48.36
CA CYS A 10 -0.52 21.20 47.65
C CYS A 10 -0.32 21.48 46.16
N ALA A 11 0.90 21.29 45.66
CA ALA A 11 1.19 21.28 44.22
C ALA A 11 0.73 19.94 43.63
N ILE A 12 -0.35 19.98 42.85
CA ILE A 12 -0.80 18.86 42.02
C ILE A 12 0.09 18.85 40.78
N ALA A 13 1.01 17.91 40.73
CA ALA A 13 1.79 17.62 39.54
C ALA A 13 0.87 16.94 38.51
N MET A 14 0.37 17.69 37.52
CA MET A 14 -0.23 17.10 36.33
C MET A 14 0.86 16.44 35.49
N GLY A 15 0.93 15.11 35.56
CA GLY A 15 1.73 14.32 34.65
C GLY A 15 1.16 14.45 33.24
N VAL A 16 1.89 15.15 32.36
CA VAL A 16 1.60 15.17 30.93
C VAL A 16 1.99 13.81 30.39
N LEU A 17 1.01 12.92 30.17
CA LEU A 17 1.21 11.73 29.34
C LEU A 17 1.47 12.20 27.91
N SER A 18 2.73 12.23 27.50
CA SER A 18 3.09 12.32 26.08
C SER A 18 2.58 11.06 25.38
N PRO A 19 1.84 11.17 24.26
CA PRO A 19 1.52 10.00 23.47
C PRO A 19 2.83 9.39 22.97
N ALA A 20 3.09 8.12 23.32
CA ALA A 20 4.19 7.36 22.76
C ALA A 20 3.98 7.33 21.24
N LEU A 21 4.87 7.98 20.48
CA LEU A 21 5.01 7.73 19.05
C LEU A 21 5.17 6.22 18.89
N ALA A 22 4.24 5.58 18.20
CA ALA A 22 4.32 4.16 17.86
C ALA A 22 5.54 3.98 16.92
N GLY A 23 6.73 3.86 17.53
CA GLY A 23 7.99 3.65 16.84
C GLY A 23 7.95 2.31 16.09
N ALA A 24 8.69 2.22 15.00
CA ALA A 24 8.91 0.97 14.30
C ALA A 24 9.36 -0.10 15.30
N GLN A 25 8.70 -1.25 15.31
CA GLN A 25 9.08 -2.38 16.16
C GLN A 25 10.46 -2.88 15.73
N GLU A 26 11.28 -3.36 16.68
CA GLU A 26 12.56 -3.96 16.32
C GLU A 26 12.33 -5.18 15.44
N VAL A 27 13.04 -5.23 14.30
CA VAL A 27 12.93 -6.36 13.35
C VAL A 27 13.47 -7.63 14.04
N PRO A 28 12.69 -8.71 14.15
CA PRO A 28 13.16 -9.98 14.70
C PRO A 28 14.40 -10.53 13.99
N ALA A 29 15.28 -11.25 14.69
CA ALA A 29 16.56 -11.72 14.15
C ALA A 29 16.39 -12.47 12.80
N GLY A 30 15.47 -13.44 12.70
CA GLY A 30 15.24 -14.19 11.46
C GLY A 30 14.79 -13.31 10.30
N TYR A 31 14.04 -12.25 10.55
CA TYR A 31 13.64 -11.29 9.51
C TYR A 31 14.76 -10.31 9.15
N ARG A 32 15.67 -9.98 10.08
CA ARG A 32 16.90 -9.24 9.74
C ARG A 32 17.77 -10.01 8.75
N GLU A 33 17.89 -11.33 8.94
CA GLU A 33 18.61 -12.21 8.01
C GLU A 33 17.96 -12.20 6.61
N VAL A 34 16.63 -12.20 6.52
CA VAL A 34 15.90 -12.04 5.25
C VAL A 34 16.28 -10.75 4.55
N LEU A 35 16.22 -9.60 5.25
CA LEU A 35 16.62 -8.30 4.69
C LEU A 35 18.07 -8.29 4.22
N THR A 36 18.97 -8.89 5.01
CA THR A 36 20.40 -9.00 4.66
C THR A 36 20.61 -9.86 3.41
N LEU A 37 19.97 -11.03 3.32
CA LEU A 37 20.06 -11.90 2.15
C LEU A 37 19.54 -11.25 0.88
N LEU A 38 18.41 -10.54 0.98
CA LEU A 38 17.80 -9.84 -0.14
C LEU A 38 18.54 -8.55 -0.52
N GLY A 39 19.39 -8.02 0.37
CA GLY A 39 20.07 -6.72 0.16
C GLY A 39 19.08 -5.57 0.05
N ARG A 40 17.98 -5.62 0.80
CA ARG A 40 16.88 -4.65 0.73
C ARG A 40 16.59 -4.02 2.09
N GLN A 41 15.97 -2.84 2.06
CA GLN A 41 15.44 -2.18 3.24
C GLN A 41 14.01 -2.62 3.51
N GLY A 42 13.63 -2.59 4.77
CA GLY A 42 12.29 -2.95 5.21
C GLY A 42 12.03 -2.54 6.65
N ASP A 43 10.79 -2.71 7.09
CA ASP A 43 10.37 -2.45 8.46
C ASP A 43 9.48 -3.58 8.99
N PHE A 44 9.43 -3.72 10.30
CA PHE A 44 8.58 -4.68 10.99
C PHE A 44 7.55 -3.94 11.84
N LYS A 45 6.28 -4.20 11.58
CA LYS A 45 5.16 -3.61 12.30
C LYS A 45 3.96 -4.54 12.22
N ASP A 46 3.14 -4.59 13.26
CA ASP A 46 1.92 -5.42 13.33
C ASP A 46 2.18 -6.90 12.99
N ASN A 47 3.34 -7.42 13.44
CA ASN A 47 3.84 -8.78 13.13
C ASN A 47 4.10 -9.07 11.65
N VAL A 48 4.22 -8.06 10.82
CA VAL A 48 4.53 -8.17 9.39
C VAL A 48 5.87 -7.53 9.09
N LEU A 49 6.81 -8.30 8.52
CA LEU A 49 7.97 -7.75 7.85
C LEU A 49 7.53 -7.24 6.47
N LYS A 50 7.77 -5.99 6.17
CA LYS A 50 7.60 -5.43 4.83
C LYS A 50 8.96 -5.07 4.23
N VAL A 51 9.28 -5.66 3.08
CA VAL A 51 10.51 -5.43 2.32
C VAL A 51 10.18 -4.49 1.17
N ASN A 52 10.93 -3.39 1.05
CA ASN A 52 10.70 -2.37 0.02
C ASN A 52 11.49 -2.66 -1.25
N ILE A 53 10.85 -2.54 -2.40
CA ILE A 53 11.43 -2.76 -3.74
C ILE A 53 11.05 -1.57 -4.63
N PRO A 54 11.51 -0.34 -4.30
CA PRO A 54 11.12 0.86 -5.04
C PRO A 54 11.77 0.89 -6.42
N ARG A 55 11.03 1.37 -7.44
CA ARG A 55 11.53 1.53 -8.82
C ARG A 55 12.05 2.95 -9.05
N ASN A 56 13.08 3.32 -8.28
CA ASN A 56 13.76 4.61 -8.44
C ASN A 56 14.67 4.66 -9.70
N ASP A 57 14.85 3.52 -10.35
CA ASP A 57 15.58 3.34 -11.62
C ASP A 57 14.73 3.72 -12.85
N VAL A 58 13.43 3.94 -12.69
CA VAL A 58 12.51 4.29 -13.77
C VAL A 58 11.87 5.65 -13.49
N SER A 59 11.80 6.51 -14.50
CA SER A 59 11.00 7.75 -14.45
C SER A 59 9.73 7.52 -15.25
N VAL A 60 8.58 7.55 -14.58
CA VAL A 60 7.28 7.24 -15.19
C VAL A 60 6.43 8.49 -15.29
N THR A 61 5.76 8.64 -16.44
CA THR A 61 4.65 9.59 -16.62
C THR A 61 3.37 8.80 -16.89
N VAL A 62 2.24 9.31 -16.41
CA VAL A 62 0.91 8.74 -16.69
C VAL A 62 0.03 9.83 -17.28
N ALA A 63 -0.45 9.64 -18.49
CA ALA A 63 -1.21 10.66 -19.24
C ALA A 63 -0.53 12.04 -19.22
N GLY A 64 0.80 12.08 -19.36
CA GLY A 64 1.61 13.30 -19.31
C GLY A 64 1.91 13.84 -17.90
N VAL A 65 1.32 13.28 -16.83
CA VAL A 65 1.61 13.66 -15.45
C VAL A 65 2.84 12.90 -14.96
N LYS A 66 3.87 13.62 -14.49
CA LYS A 66 5.05 13.00 -13.86
C LYS A 66 4.66 12.39 -12.52
N THR A 67 4.85 11.08 -12.38
CA THR A 67 4.45 10.32 -11.21
C THR A 67 5.68 9.82 -10.44
N PRO A 68 5.89 10.25 -9.19
CA PRO A 68 7.00 9.78 -8.38
C PRO A 68 6.73 8.36 -7.84
N THR A 69 7.79 7.63 -7.47
CA THR A 69 7.70 6.23 -6.97
C THR A 69 6.63 6.01 -5.89
N PRO A 70 6.44 6.88 -4.86
CA PRO A 70 5.42 6.65 -3.84
C PRO A 70 3.97 6.71 -4.36
N PHE A 71 3.75 7.27 -5.55
CA PHE A 71 2.43 7.39 -6.15
C PHE A 71 1.81 6.04 -6.56
N GLY A 72 2.62 5.01 -6.80
CA GLY A 72 2.14 3.67 -7.17
C GLY A 72 3.22 2.77 -7.75
N PHE A 73 4.51 3.18 -7.71
CA PHE A 73 5.61 2.42 -8.31
C PHE A 73 6.58 1.87 -7.26
N GLY A 74 6.10 1.67 -6.04
CA GLY A 74 6.84 1.02 -4.97
C GLY A 74 6.48 -0.46 -4.87
N GLY A 75 7.28 -1.35 -5.46
CA GLY A 75 7.14 -2.78 -5.24
C GLY A 75 7.46 -3.17 -3.80
N TRP A 76 6.94 -4.29 -3.35
CA TRP A 76 7.12 -4.76 -1.98
C TRP A 76 6.92 -6.28 -1.85
N LEU A 77 7.52 -6.85 -0.79
CA LEU A 77 7.14 -8.15 -0.24
C LEU A 77 6.71 -7.97 1.22
N ALA A 78 5.76 -8.76 1.68
CA ALA A 78 5.33 -8.81 3.06
C ALA A 78 5.33 -10.26 3.56
N LEU A 79 5.94 -10.49 4.74
CA LEU A 79 6.00 -11.79 5.38
C LEU A 79 5.36 -11.71 6.76
N THR A 80 4.53 -12.70 7.09
CA THR A 80 3.95 -12.85 8.43
C THR A 80 3.84 -14.31 8.82
N LYS A 81 3.79 -14.58 10.12
CA LYS A 81 3.71 -15.94 10.66
C LYS A 81 2.33 -16.54 10.50
N GLY A 82 2.28 -17.75 9.96
CA GLY A 82 1.13 -18.64 9.98
C GLY A 82 1.32 -19.84 10.91
N THR A 83 0.55 -20.89 10.69
CA THR A 83 0.65 -22.14 11.48
C THR A 83 1.81 -22.99 10.97
N GLY A 84 2.93 -22.96 11.71
CA GLY A 84 4.13 -23.75 11.39
C GLY A 84 4.98 -23.24 10.23
N MET A 85 4.59 -22.17 9.58
CA MET A 85 5.32 -21.54 8.46
C MET A 85 4.97 -20.06 8.35
N ASP A 86 5.77 -19.33 7.59
CA ASP A 86 5.42 -17.96 7.19
C ASP A 86 4.67 -17.95 5.85
N VAL A 87 3.83 -16.94 5.67
CA VAL A 87 3.20 -16.59 4.39
C VAL A 87 3.86 -15.33 3.87
N MET A 88 4.26 -15.38 2.60
CA MET A 88 4.80 -14.24 1.85
C MET A 88 3.83 -13.84 0.75
N MET A 89 3.54 -12.55 0.68
CA MET A 89 2.81 -11.93 -0.41
C MET A 89 3.60 -10.74 -0.94
N GLY A 90 3.37 -10.35 -2.18
CA GLY A 90 4.06 -9.20 -2.73
C GLY A 90 3.40 -8.65 -3.98
N ASP A 91 3.90 -7.47 -4.35
CA ASP A 91 3.55 -6.76 -5.57
C ASP A 91 4.86 -6.21 -6.17
N LEU A 92 5.27 -6.78 -7.28
CA LEU A 92 6.50 -6.43 -7.99
C LEU A 92 6.16 -5.48 -9.13
N VAL A 93 6.87 -4.36 -9.20
CA VAL A 93 6.71 -3.36 -10.26
C VAL A 93 7.77 -3.59 -11.33
N LEU A 94 7.34 -3.87 -12.55
CA LEU A 94 8.18 -4.37 -13.64
C LEU A 94 8.03 -3.53 -14.89
N THR A 95 9.11 -3.39 -15.66
CA THR A 95 9.00 -2.97 -17.06
C THR A 95 8.61 -4.15 -17.93
N GLN A 96 8.17 -3.89 -19.14
CA GLN A 96 7.73 -4.94 -20.08
C GLN A 96 8.79 -6.02 -20.28
N GLU A 97 10.07 -5.64 -20.38
CA GLU A 97 11.19 -6.55 -20.61
C GLU A 97 11.49 -7.44 -19.40
N GLU A 98 11.12 -6.98 -18.20
CA GLU A 98 11.35 -7.70 -16.94
C GLU A 98 10.26 -8.73 -16.63
N VAL A 99 9.06 -8.60 -17.21
CA VAL A 99 7.88 -9.43 -16.86
C VAL A 99 8.19 -10.92 -16.98
N ASN A 100 8.55 -11.39 -18.18
CA ASN A 100 8.74 -12.82 -18.40
C ASN A 100 9.99 -13.40 -17.70
N PRO A 101 11.16 -12.73 -17.71
CA PRO A 101 12.31 -13.21 -16.95
C PRO A 101 12.06 -13.32 -15.44
N VAL A 102 11.40 -12.32 -14.85
CA VAL A 102 11.05 -12.33 -13.42
C VAL A 102 10.04 -13.43 -13.11
N MET A 103 8.99 -13.57 -13.95
CA MET A 103 7.99 -14.63 -13.79
C MET A 103 8.63 -16.01 -13.84
N SER A 104 9.47 -16.28 -14.83
CA SER A 104 10.17 -17.59 -14.95
C SER A 104 11.01 -17.87 -13.72
N ALA A 105 11.78 -16.87 -13.24
CA ALA A 105 12.61 -17.03 -12.04
C ALA A 105 11.78 -17.31 -10.77
N LEU A 106 10.59 -16.71 -10.63
CA LEU A 106 9.66 -17.01 -9.52
C LEU A 106 9.17 -18.46 -9.60
N LEU A 107 8.62 -18.85 -10.75
CA LEU A 107 8.02 -20.18 -10.96
C LEU A 107 9.06 -21.31 -10.82
N ASP A 108 10.25 -21.13 -11.40
CA ASP A 108 11.36 -22.11 -11.31
C ASP A 108 11.84 -22.31 -9.86
N ASN A 109 11.63 -21.33 -8.99
CA ASN A 109 11.98 -21.39 -7.57
C ASN A 109 10.77 -21.68 -6.66
N GLY A 110 9.60 -22.03 -7.21
CA GLY A 110 8.41 -22.42 -6.45
C GLY A 110 7.79 -21.26 -5.67
N ILE A 111 7.76 -20.07 -6.27
CA ILE A 111 6.95 -18.93 -5.86
C ILE A 111 5.81 -18.77 -6.85
N ASP A 112 4.58 -18.69 -6.36
CA ASP A 112 3.40 -18.54 -7.18
C ASP A 112 3.27 -17.12 -7.71
N VAL A 113 2.78 -16.97 -8.94
CA VAL A 113 2.32 -15.70 -9.51
C VAL A 113 0.80 -15.73 -9.50
N THR A 114 0.19 -14.79 -8.79
CA THR A 114 -1.27 -14.76 -8.57
C THR A 114 -1.99 -13.74 -9.44
N ALA A 115 -1.28 -12.73 -9.95
CA ALA A 115 -1.79 -11.79 -10.94
C ALA A 115 -0.66 -11.10 -11.70
N LEU A 116 -1.00 -10.66 -12.92
CA LEU A 116 -0.19 -9.75 -13.74
C LEU A 116 -1.13 -8.75 -14.39
N HIS A 117 -0.93 -7.46 -14.15
CA HIS A 117 -1.83 -6.41 -14.61
C HIS A 117 -1.13 -5.05 -14.73
N ASN A 118 -1.86 -4.02 -15.19
CA ASN A 118 -1.41 -2.63 -15.23
C ASN A 118 -2.18 -1.81 -14.17
N HIS A 119 -1.55 -0.75 -13.68
CA HIS A 119 -2.24 0.26 -12.83
C HIS A 119 -2.76 1.44 -13.65
N PHE A 120 -2.26 1.62 -14.89
CA PHE A 120 -2.57 2.76 -15.74
C PHE A 120 -2.76 2.33 -17.19
N PHE A 121 -3.57 3.09 -17.95
CA PHE A 121 -3.71 2.89 -19.40
C PHE A 121 -2.64 3.60 -20.22
N GLN A 122 -2.10 4.72 -19.72
CA GLN A 122 -1.25 5.64 -20.48
C GLN A 122 0.05 5.95 -19.73
N ASP A 123 0.67 4.92 -19.21
CA ASP A 123 1.97 5.01 -18.55
C ASP A 123 3.13 4.87 -19.55
N GLU A 124 4.15 5.71 -19.37
CA GLU A 124 5.38 5.74 -20.17
C GLU A 124 6.60 5.83 -19.23
N PRO A 125 7.52 4.84 -19.27
CA PRO A 125 7.41 3.57 -19.98
C PRO A 125 6.26 2.71 -19.44
N ARG A 126 5.81 1.73 -20.23
CA ARG A 126 4.77 0.79 -19.82
C ARG A 126 5.24 -0.01 -18.60
N MET A 127 4.46 0.03 -17.53
CA MET A 127 4.73 -0.68 -16.28
C MET A 127 3.72 -1.80 -16.04
N PHE A 128 4.20 -2.88 -15.45
CA PHE A 128 3.39 -4.04 -15.08
C PHE A 128 3.53 -4.30 -13.58
N PHE A 129 2.50 -4.87 -12.99
CA PHE A 129 2.43 -5.19 -11.58
C PHE A 129 2.15 -6.68 -11.45
N MET A 130 3.01 -7.37 -10.70
CA MET A 130 2.96 -8.82 -10.57
C MET A 130 2.79 -9.20 -9.11
N HIS A 131 1.62 -9.76 -8.77
CA HIS A 131 1.40 -10.30 -7.45
C HIS A 131 2.05 -11.68 -7.32
N VAL A 132 2.72 -11.86 -6.19
CA VAL A 132 3.46 -13.08 -5.87
C VAL A 132 3.03 -13.62 -4.53
N HIS A 133 3.08 -14.94 -4.39
CA HIS A 133 2.69 -15.63 -3.18
C HIS A 133 3.61 -16.82 -2.90
N GLY A 134 3.86 -17.09 -1.62
CA GLY A 134 4.63 -18.23 -1.19
C GLY A 134 4.45 -18.52 0.30
N HIS A 135 4.75 -19.75 0.70
CA HIS A 135 4.72 -20.16 2.10
C HIS A 135 5.91 -21.07 2.42
N GLY A 136 6.38 -21.01 3.66
CA GLY A 136 7.55 -21.76 4.10
C GLY A 136 8.34 -21.03 5.20
N ALA A 137 9.57 -21.51 5.46
CA ALA A 137 10.47 -20.79 6.37
C ALA A 137 10.89 -19.43 5.76
N PRO A 138 11.02 -18.34 6.55
CA PRO A 138 11.33 -17.01 6.04
C PRO A 138 12.58 -16.97 5.16
N MET A 139 13.65 -17.66 5.56
CA MET A 139 14.91 -17.70 4.82
C MET A 139 14.80 -18.51 3.53
N ASP A 140 13.95 -19.53 3.49
CA ASP A 140 13.72 -20.30 2.27
C ASP A 140 12.90 -19.49 1.27
N LEU A 141 11.88 -18.75 1.73
CA LEU A 141 11.14 -17.81 0.89
C LEU A 141 12.06 -16.72 0.32
N ALA A 142 12.96 -16.18 1.15
CA ALA A 142 13.95 -15.19 0.71
C ALA A 142 14.90 -15.76 -0.36
N ARG A 143 15.40 -17.00 -0.19
CA ARG A 143 16.25 -17.67 -1.20
C ARG A 143 15.51 -17.90 -2.51
N LYS A 144 14.25 -18.34 -2.44
CA LYS A 144 13.40 -18.61 -3.60
C LYS A 144 13.07 -17.34 -4.39
N VAL A 145 12.75 -16.23 -3.73
CA VAL A 145 12.38 -15.00 -4.43
C VAL A 145 13.58 -14.18 -4.91
N LYS A 146 14.74 -14.33 -4.28
CA LYS A 146 15.93 -13.52 -4.61
C LYS A 146 16.35 -13.57 -6.09
N PRO A 147 16.39 -14.71 -6.80
CA PRO A 147 16.75 -14.73 -8.22
C PRO A 147 15.86 -13.81 -9.07
N ALA A 148 14.57 -13.75 -8.78
CA ALA A 148 13.62 -12.89 -9.47
C ALA A 148 13.88 -11.40 -9.12
N LEU A 149 14.11 -11.06 -7.84
CA LEU A 149 14.42 -9.70 -7.42
C LEU A 149 15.73 -9.17 -8.01
N ASP A 150 16.71 -10.04 -8.24
CA ASP A 150 18.00 -9.68 -8.84
C ASP A 150 17.88 -9.34 -10.34
N LEU A 151 16.76 -9.66 -10.98
CA LEU A 151 16.48 -9.30 -12.38
C LEU A 151 15.86 -7.91 -12.51
N ILE A 152 15.22 -7.42 -11.45
CA ILE A 152 14.51 -6.12 -11.45
C ILE A 152 15.53 -4.97 -11.46
N GLY A 153 15.43 -4.11 -12.47
CA GLY A 153 16.37 -2.99 -12.66
C GLY A 153 17.74 -3.39 -13.19
N LYS A 154 17.97 -4.67 -13.52
CA LYS A 154 19.26 -5.17 -14.03
C LYS A 154 19.63 -4.50 -15.37
N GLY A 155 20.83 -3.90 -15.40
CA GLY A 155 21.34 -3.23 -16.60
C GLY A 155 20.79 -1.82 -16.84
N ARG A 156 19.96 -1.31 -15.93
CA ARG A 156 19.53 0.10 -15.93
C ARG A 156 20.44 0.89 -15.00
N SER A 157 21.07 1.93 -15.52
CA SER A 157 21.66 2.96 -14.67
C SER A 157 20.49 3.70 -14.01
N ALA A 158 20.54 3.88 -12.69
CA ALA A 158 19.63 4.79 -12.04
C ALA A 158 19.64 6.12 -12.81
N PRO A 159 18.47 6.71 -13.16
CA PRO A 159 18.46 8.04 -13.73
C PRO A 159 19.31 8.93 -12.81
N SER A 160 20.22 9.72 -13.40
CA SER A 160 21.00 10.67 -12.61
C SER A 160 20.07 11.37 -11.63
N PRO A 161 20.41 11.44 -10.34
CA PRO A 161 19.57 12.14 -9.39
C PRO A 161 19.34 13.53 -9.98
N LEU A 162 18.10 13.85 -10.33
CA LEU A 162 17.75 15.23 -10.61
C LEU A 162 18.24 16.01 -9.38
N PRO A 163 18.92 17.19 -9.58
CA PRO A 163 19.32 18.00 -8.45
C PRO A 163 18.10 18.09 -7.54
N ALA A 164 18.30 17.76 -6.26
CA ALA A 164 17.24 17.76 -5.27
C ALA A 164 16.65 19.18 -5.28
N SER A 165 15.61 19.37 -6.07
CA SER A 165 14.74 20.53 -5.93
C SER A 165 14.24 20.43 -4.50
N ALA A 166 14.41 21.50 -3.74
CA ALA A 166 13.86 21.60 -2.39
C ALA A 166 12.43 21.04 -2.42
N PRO A 167 12.01 20.25 -1.45
CA PRO A 167 10.70 19.68 -1.45
C PRO A 167 9.69 20.81 -1.58
N THR A 168 9.06 20.89 -2.75
CA THR A 168 7.93 21.83 -2.92
C THR A 168 6.87 21.33 -1.96
N PRO A 169 6.39 22.15 -1.03
CA PRO A 169 5.33 21.72 -0.12
C PRO A 169 4.16 21.22 -0.95
N PRO A 170 3.41 20.24 -0.46
CA PRO A 170 2.25 19.72 -1.16
C PRO A 170 1.31 20.88 -1.44
N GLN A 171 0.96 21.07 -2.71
CA GLN A 171 0.01 22.12 -3.11
C GLN A 171 -1.45 21.65 -2.98
N ILE A 172 -1.65 20.46 -2.44
CA ILE A 172 -2.94 19.87 -2.13
C ILE A 172 -3.27 20.18 -0.66
N ASP A 173 -4.47 20.66 -0.40
CA ASP A 173 -5.01 20.81 0.96
C ASP A 173 -5.34 19.44 1.55
N THR A 174 -4.35 18.83 2.19
CA THR A 174 -4.47 17.50 2.78
C THR A 174 -5.50 17.43 3.90
N ALA A 175 -5.74 18.54 4.62
CA ALA A 175 -6.77 18.59 5.66
C ALA A 175 -8.17 18.48 5.05
N LYS A 176 -8.42 19.21 3.95
CA LYS A 176 -9.67 19.11 3.19
C LYS A 176 -9.88 17.71 2.60
N ILE A 177 -8.82 17.09 2.04
CA ILE A 177 -8.91 15.72 1.52
C ILE A 177 -9.25 14.74 2.64
N ALA A 178 -8.61 14.85 3.81
CA ALA A 178 -8.92 14.02 4.97
C ALA A 178 -10.36 14.23 5.47
N GLN A 179 -10.86 15.47 5.46
CA GLN A 179 -12.25 15.76 5.82
C GLN A 179 -13.25 15.12 4.84
N ILE A 180 -12.99 15.19 3.53
CA ILE A 180 -13.86 14.60 2.50
C ILE A 180 -13.88 13.08 2.63
N THR A 181 -12.71 12.47 2.72
CA THR A 181 -12.58 11.00 2.72
C THR A 181 -12.93 10.36 4.06
N GLY A 182 -12.84 11.12 5.15
CA GLY A 182 -12.96 10.64 6.53
C GLY A 182 -11.70 9.91 7.03
N HIS A 183 -10.59 9.97 6.29
CA HIS A 183 -9.35 9.28 6.61
C HIS A 183 -8.15 10.20 6.47
N GLN A 184 -7.23 10.11 7.44
CA GLN A 184 -5.93 10.78 7.37
C GLN A 184 -5.00 9.99 6.45
N GLY A 185 -4.20 10.71 5.67
CA GLY A 185 -3.15 10.14 4.84
C GLY A 185 -1.75 10.49 5.36
N GLU A 186 -0.76 9.93 4.69
CA GLU A 186 0.66 10.20 4.94
C GLU A 186 1.26 10.95 3.75
N GLN A 187 2.10 11.95 4.06
CA GLN A 187 2.81 12.72 3.05
C GLN A 187 4.20 12.11 2.82
N THR A 188 4.49 11.72 1.57
CA THR A 188 5.83 11.28 1.15
C THR A 188 6.28 12.09 -0.06
N GLY A 189 7.16 13.04 0.14
CA GLY A 189 7.55 13.99 -0.90
C GLY A 189 6.33 14.75 -1.43
N ALA A 190 6.07 14.67 -2.73
CA ALA A 190 4.94 15.32 -3.38
C ALA A 190 3.63 14.50 -3.31
N VAL A 191 3.66 13.29 -2.78
CA VAL A 191 2.50 12.39 -2.75
C VAL A 191 1.82 12.39 -1.39
N TYR A 192 0.51 12.61 -1.38
CA TYR A 192 -0.34 12.36 -0.23
C TYR A 192 -1.09 11.04 -0.43
N LYS A 193 -0.87 10.06 0.45
CA LYS A 193 -1.44 8.72 0.34
C LYS A 193 -2.31 8.37 1.53
N ILE A 194 -3.55 7.99 1.26
CA ILE A 194 -4.51 7.46 2.23
C ILE A 194 -4.54 5.94 2.07
N THR A 195 -4.47 5.21 3.18
CA THR A 195 -4.59 3.75 3.21
C THR A 195 -5.66 3.35 4.22
N VAL A 196 -6.63 2.56 3.78
CA VAL A 196 -7.76 2.10 4.58
C VAL A 196 -7.76 0.58 4.59
N GLY A 197 -7.61 -0.03 5.76
CA GLY A 197 -7.69 -1.48 5.94
C GLY A 197 -9.12 -2.01 5.77
N ARG A 198 -9.24 -3.31 5.56
CA ARG A 198 -10.51 -4.04 5.58
C ARG A 198 -10.67 -4.78 6.93
N ASP A 199 -10.66 -4.01 8.02
CA ASP A 199 -10.75 -4.55 9.40
C ASP A 199 -12.09 -5.23 9.69
N ASP A 200 -13.09 -5.00 8.83
CA ASP A 200 -14.36 -5.71 8.82
C ASP A 200 -14.24 -7.17 8.34
N LEU A 201 -13.15 -7.54 7.69
CA LEU A 201 -12.86 -8.88 7.20
C LEU A 201 -11.83 -9.59 8.09
N LYS A 202 -12.14 -10.84 8.45
CA LYS A 202 -11.22 -11.73 9.19
C LYS A 202 -10.67 -12.77 8.22
N LEU A 203 -9.67 -12.37 7.45
CA LEU A 203 -9.05 -13.22 6.45
C LEU A 203 -7.79 -13.87 7.02
N THR A 204 -7.65 -15.17 6.80
CA THR A 204 -6.43 -15.92 7.15
C THR A 204 -6.01 -16.82 6.00
N GLU A 205 -4.72 -17.03 5.87
CA GLU A 205 -4.14 -17.98 4.92
C GLU A 205 -3.04 -18.78 5.63
N MET A 206 -3.12 -20.11 5.57
CA MET A 206 -2.24 -21.01 6.33
C MET A 206 -2.10 -20.62 7.82
N GLY A 207 -3.19 -20.08 8.41
CA GLY A 207 -3.20 -19.57 9.78
C GLY A 207 -2.54 -18.20 9.97
N ALA A 208 -1.98 -17.60 8.93
CA ALA A 208 -1.47 -16.23 8.96
C ALA A 208 -2.61 -15.22 8.79
N PRO A 209 -2.70 -14.17 9.61
CA PRO A 209 -3.68 -13.11 9.40
C PRO A 209 -3.29 -12.26 8.19
N ILE A 210 -4.21 -12.11 7.25
CA ILE A 210 -4.02 -11.22 6.10
C ILE A 210 -4.58 -9.85 6.46
N SER A 211 -3.66 -8.94 6.75
CA SER A 211 -3.94 -7.57 7.20
C SER A 211 -3.71 -6.53 6.11
N ALA A 212 -3.98 -5.27 6.41
CA ALA A 212 -3.68 -4.15 5.53
C ALA A 212 -2.19 -4.12 5.10
N ARG A 213 -1.27 -4.51 5.99
CA ARG A 213 0.17 -4.59 5.68
C ARG A 213 0.53 -5.75 4.75
N MET A 214 -0.30 -6.79 4.72
CA MET A 214 -0.20 -7.92 3.77
C MET A 214 -0.88 -7.62 2.42
N GLY A 215 -1.37 -6.40 2.20
CA GLY A 215 -2.02 -6.00 0.96
C GLY A 215 -3.55 -6.02 0.99
N LEU A 216 -4.19 -6.38 2.12
CA LEU A 216 -5.66 -6.31 2.25
C LEU A 216 -6.08 -4.88 2.63
N ASN A 217 -5.94 -3.95 1.71
CA ASN A 217 -6.27 -2.55 1.93
C ASN A 217 -6.81 -1.88 0.67
N THR A 218 -7.52 -0.78 0.90
CA THR A 218 -7.91 0.19 -0.12
C THR A 218 -7.02 1.42 0.05
N TRP A 219 -6.51 1.98 -1.04
CA TRP A 219 -5.68 3.17 -0.96
C TRP A 219 -5.95 4.16 -2.09
N ALA A 220 -5.66 5.42 -1.82
CA ALA A 220 -5.61 6.50 -2.80
C ALA A 220 -4.31 7.30 -2.62
N ALA A 221 -3.62 7.57 -3.70
CA ALA A 221 -2.46 8.45 -3.76
C ALA A 221 -2.80 9.67 -4.62
N LEU A 222 -2.52 10.86 -4.11
CA LEU A 222 -2.74 12.13 -4.80
C LEU A 222 -1.41 12.85 -5.02
N VAL A 223 -1.27 13.50 -6.17
CA VAL A 223 -0.13 14.35 -6.54
C VAL A 223 -0.62 15.55 -7.33
N GLY A 224 0.05 16.71 -7.23
CA GLY A 224 -0.30 17.93 -7.97
C GLY A 224 -0.75 19.07 -7.07
N THR A 225 -1.73 19.86 -7.53
CA THR A 225 -2.29 21.02 -6.82
C THR A 225 -3.77 20.81 -6.51
N ASN A 226 -4.38 21.73 -5.76
CA ASN A 226 -5.83 21.70 -5.50
C ASN A 226 -6.67 21.72 -6.78
N GLU A 227 -6.23 22.49 -7.79
CA GLU A 227 -6.95 22.68 -9.05
C GLU A 227 -6.62 21.59 -10.08
N ASN A 228 -5.37 21.10 -10.06
CA ASN A 228 -4.83 20.15 -11.03
C ASN A 228 -4.06 19.03 -10.33
N ALA A 229 -4.79 18.06 -9.85
CA ALA A 229 -4.26 16.86 -9.23
C ALA A 229 -4.43 15.62 -10.13
N ALA A 230 -3.66 14.60 -9.81
CA ALA A 230 -3.92 13.24 -10.25
C ALA A 230 -4.17 12.35 -9.03
N ILE A 231 -5.05 11.38 -9.17
CA ILE A 231 -5.32 10.32 -8.20
C ILE A 231 -5.12 8.96 -8.84
N ALA A 232 -4.51 8.05 -8.09
CA ALA A 232 -4.49 6.63 -8.40
C ALA A 232 -4.76 5.84 -7.13
N GLY A 233 -5.29 4.63 -7.26
CA GLY A 233 -5.56 3.82 -6.10
C GLY A 233 -5.92 2.38 -6.42
N ASP A 234 -6.20 1.67 -5.34
CA ASP A 234 -6.66 0.29 -5.36
C ASP A 234 -7.81 0.13 -4.36
N VAL A 235 -8.81 -0.68 -4.70
CA VAL A 235 -9.98 -0.93 -3.84
C VAL A 235 -10.10 -2.44 -3.58
N ALA A 236 -9.98 -2.84 -2.31
CA ALA A 236 -10.18 -4.23 -1.88
C ALA A 236 -11.68 -4.51 -1.61
N MET A 237 -12.26 -5.49 -2.31
CA MET A 237 -13.70 -5.72 -2.37
C MET A 237 -14.08 -7.19 -2.17
N LEU A 238 -15.22 -7.42 -1.55
CA LEU A 238 -15.98 -8.65 -1.70
C LEU A 238 -16.67 -8.71 -3.07
N ALA A 239 -17.11 -9.90 -3.50
CA ALA A 239 -17.74 -10.08 -4.82
C ALA A 239 -18.99 -9.22 -5.03
N ASP A 240 -19.80 -9.02 -3.99
CA ASP A 240 -21.01 -8.21 -4.02
C ASP A 240 -20.77 -6.70 -3.92
N GLU A 241 -19.56 -6.28 -3.53
CA GLU A 241 -19.12 -4.88 -3.51
C GLU A 241 -18.57 -4.41 -4.88
N VAL A 242 -18.13 -5.32 -5.76
CA VAL A 242 -17.49 -5.01 -7.05
C VAL A 242 -18.35 -4.08 -7.91
N THR A 243 -19.58 -4.49 -8.21
CA THR A 243 -20.47 -3.68 -9.08
C THR A 243 -20.83 -2.31 -8.49
N PRO A 244 -21.19 -2.19 -7.18
CA PRO A 244 -21.38 -0.90 -6.55
C PRO A 244 -20.17 0.04 -6.62
N VAL A 245 -18.96 -0.47 -6.35
CA VAL A 245 -17.71 0.31 -6.41
C VAL A 245 -17.42 0.77 -7.83
N LEU A 246 -17.53 -0.13 -8.83
CA LEU A 246 -17.37 0.22 -10.25
C LEU A 246 -18.29 1.38 -10.66
N LYS A 247 -19.57 1.30 -10.28
CA LYS A 247 -20.55 2.36 -10.57
C LYS A 247 -20.17 3.69 -9.91
N ALA A 248 -19.78 3.68 -8.63
CA ALA A 248 -19.39 4.87 -7.91
C ALA A 248 -18.19 5.56 -8.58
N LEU A 249 -17.10 4.85 -8.84
CA LEU A 249 -15.92 5.40 -9.51
C LEU A 249 -16.26 5.99 -10.88
N ARG A 250 -17.05 5.26 -11.69
CA ARG A 250 -17.40 5.73 -13.05
C ARG A 250 -18.36 6.92 -13.06
N GLN A 251 -19.27 7.03 -12.09
CA GLN A 251 -20.16 8.19 -11.93
C GLN A 251 -19.41 9.46 -11.60
N ASP A 252 -18.33 9.36 -10.84
CA ASP A 252 -17.45 10.48 -10.48
C ASP A 252 -16.31 10.70 -11.49
N GLY A 253 -16.34 10.04 -12.66
CA GLY A 253 -15.42 10.25 -13.77
C GLY A 253 -14.05 9.60 -13.60
N LEU A 254 -13.84 8.76 -12.59
CA LEU A 254 -12.60 8.01 -12.41
C LEU A 254 -12.52 6.83 -13.40
N GLU A 255 -11.37 6.66 -14.04
CA GLU A 255 -11.12 5.55 -14.95
C GLU A 255 -10.85 4.28 -14.15
N VAL A 256 -11.46 3.18 -14.56
CA VAL A 256 -11.17 1.84 -14.00
C VAL A 256 -10.19 1.14 -14.93
N VAL A 257 -9.05 0.72 -14.40
CA VAL A 257 -7.95 0.17 -15.20
C VAL A 257 -7.89 -1.34 -15.15
N ALA A 258 -8.00 -1.92 -13.96
CA ALA A 258 -7.88 -3.37 -13.77
C ALA A 258 -8.82 -3.86 -12.67
N LEU A 259 -9.32 -5.09 -12.82
CA LEU A 259 -10.01 -5.86 -11.80
C LEU A 259 -9.27 -7.20 -11.69
N HIS A 260 -8.75 -7.52 -10.51
CA HIS A 260 -7.82 -8.64 -10.32
C HIS A 260 -7.88 -9.21 -8.90
N HIS A 261 -7.04 -10.18 -8.61
CA HIS A 261 -6.84 -10.77 -7.29
C HIS A 261 -5.41 -10.56 -6.80
N HIS A 262 -5.20 -10.47 -5.47
CA HIS A 262 -3.87 -10.61 -4.86
C HIS A 262 -3.59 -12.06 -4.45
N MET A 263 -4.64 -12.81 -4.09
CA MET A 263 -4.61 -14.16 -3.57
C MET A 263 -5.59 -15.05 -4.31
N THR A 264 -5.27 -16.32 -4.51
CA THR A 264 -6.11 -17.27 -5.25
C THR A 264 -6.89 -18.24 -4.37
N ASN A 265 -6.46 -18.46 -3.12
CA ASN A 265 -7.01 -19.52 -2.26
C ASN A 265 -7.69 -18.99 -0.98
N THR A 266 -8.14 -17.73 -0.95
CA THR A 266 -8.79 -17.14 0.21
C THR A 266 -10.30 -17.36 0.22
N GLN A 267 -10.88 -17.43 1.43
CA GLN A 267 -12.32 -17.47 1.66
C GLN A 267 -12.70 -16.40 2.70
N PRO A 268 -13.52 -15.41 2.34
CA PRO A 268 -14.08 -15.15 1.00
C PRO A 268 -13.00 -14.72 0.00
N MET A 269 -13.29 -14.87 -1.30
CA MET A 269 -12.45 -14.35 -2.36
C MET A 269 -12.49 -12.82 -2.36
N ILE A 270 -11.32 -12.19 -2.45
CA ILE A 270 -11.16 -10.74 -2.47
C ILE A 270 -10.77 -10.29 -3.88
N PHE A 271 -11.48 -9.28 -4.36
CA PHE A 271 -11.21 -8.60 -5.61
C PHE A 271 -10.52 -7.27 -5.34
N PHE A 272 -9.63 -6.87 -6.23
CA PHE A 272 -8.92 -5.60 -6.19
C PHE A 272 -9.13 -4.85 -7.50
N LEU A 273 -9.17 -3.52 -7.42
CA LEU A 273 -9.49 -2.71 -8.59
C LEU A 273 -8.64 -1.44 -8.62
N HIS A 274 -7.86 -1.29 -9.69
CA HIS A 274 -7.12 -0.05 -9.92
C HIS A 274 -7.95 0.99 -10.65
N TYR A 275 -7.80 2.23 -10.22
CA TYR A 275 -8.45 3.39 -10.80
C TYR A 275 -7.49 4.58 -10.93
N TRP A 276 -7.81 5.47 -11.84
CA TRP A 276 -7.06 6.67 -12.17
C TRP A 276 -8.00 7.84 -12.46
N GLY A 277 -7.50 9.08 -12.24
CA GLY A 277 -8.20 10.29 -12.66
C GLY A 277 -7.34 11.52 -12.50
N THR A 278 -7.71 12.59 -13.23
CA THR A 278 -7.11 13.92 -13.12
C THR A 278 -8.19 14.98 -12.95
N GLY A 279 -7.88 16.06 -12.24
CA GLY A 279 -8.80 17.17 -12.00
C GLY A 279 -8.61 17.84 -10.67
N PRO A 280 -9.60 18.61 -10.18
CA PRO A 280 -9.56 19.20 -8.85
C PRO A 280 -9.47 18.13 -7.75
N ALA A 281 -8.54 18.32 -6.82
CA ALA A 281 -8.22 17.33 -5.78
C ALA A 281 -9.43 16.95 -4.91
N ASP A 282 -10.30 17.91 -4.60
CA ASP A 282 -11.51 17.67 -3.82
C ASP A 282 -12.54 16.81 -4.58
N LYS A 283 -12.69 16.98 -5.89
CA LYS A 283 -13.55 16.13 -6.72
C LYS A 283 -13.01 14.71 -6.80
N LEU A 284 -11.70 14.56 -7.00
CA LEU A 284 -11.04 13.25 -7.02
C LEU A 284 -11.21 12.52 -5.68
N ALA A 285 -11.03 13.25 -4.56
CA ALA A 285 -11.26 12.70 -3.22
C ALA A 285 -12.72 12.32 -2.98
N THR A 286 -13.68 13.07 -3.54
CA THR A 286 -15.12 12.75 -3.47
C THR A 286 -15.42 11.45 -4.21
N GLY A 287 -14.87 11.25 -5.40
CA GLY A 287 -15.01 9.99 -6.14
C GLY A 287 -14.41 8.79 -5.41
N PHE A 288 -13.25 8.95 -4.79
CA PHE A 288 -12.67 7.93 -3.91
C PHE A 288 -13.58 7.63 -2.70
N LYS A 289 -14.10 8.68 -2.06
CA LYS A 289 -15.05 8.52 -0.94
C LYS A 289 -16.31 7.76 -1.35
N ALA A 290 -16.86 8.06 -2.52
CA ALA A 290 -18.04 7.36 -3.04
C ALA A 290 -17.78 5.85 -3.21
N ALA A 291 -16.57 5.46 -3.63
CA ALA A 291 -16.15 4.07 -3.69
C ALA A 291 -16.00 3.44 -2.29
N LEU A 292 -15.34 4.13 -1.34
CA LEU A 292 -15.22 3.69 0.06
C LEU A 292 -16.59 3.44 0.69
N ASP A 293 -17.57 4.28 0.39
CA ASP A 293 -18.92 4.16 0.93
C ASP A 293 -19.67 2.93 0.42
N GLN A 294 -19.17 2.21 -0.56
CA GLN A 294 -19.75 0.95 -1.02
C GLN A 294 -19.22 -0.27 -0.23
N LEU A 295 -18.09 -0.11 0.47
CA LEU A 295 -17.47 -1.20 1.20
C LEU A 295 -18.18 -1.49 2.54
N GLY A 296 -18.22 -2.76 2.94
CA GLY A 296 -18.77 -3.19 4.22
C GLY A 296 -20.31 -3.18 4.31
N LYS A 297 -21.02 -2.79 3.26
CA LYS A 297 -22.51 -2.74 3.24
C LYS A 297 -23.18 -4.10 3.07
N ALA A 298 -22.48 -5.05 2.48
CA ALA A 298 -23.02 -6.35 2.08
C ALA A 298 -23.54 -7.21 3.25
N LYS A 299 -23.02 -6.98 4.47
CA LYS A 299 -23.46 -7.72 5.66
C LYS A 299 -24.87 -7.36 6.15
N ALA A 300 -25.42 -6.20 5.73
CA ALA A 300 -26.75 -5.77 6.17
C ALA A 300 -27.91 -6.53 5.48
N THR A 301 -27.67 -7.11 4.30
CA THR A 301 -28.70 -7.79 3.49
C THR A 301 -28.73 -9.31 3.64
N ALA A 302 -27.64 -9.93 4.08
CA ALA A 302 -27.57 -11.40 4.27
C ALA A 302 -28.33 -11.92 5.49
N GLY A 303 -28.83 -11.03 6.35
CA GLY A 303 -29.61 -11.37 7.55
C GLY A 303 -31.13 -11.45 7.36
N ARG A 304 -31.64 -11.31 6.13
CA ARG A 304 -33.08 -11.42 5.82
C ARG A 304 -33.33 -12.44 4.71
N LYS A 305 -33.19 -13.70 5.03
CA LYS A 305 -33.87 -14.82 4.36
C LYS A 305 -34.18 -15.90 5.38
#